data_5ae99460357b1478ac8c641c723f1137
#
_entry.id   5ae99460357b1478ac8c641c723f1137
#
_cell.length_a   1.000
_cell.length_b   1.000
_cell.length_c   1.000
_cell.angle_alpha   90.00
_cell.angle_beta   90.00
_cell.angle_gamma   90.00
#
_symmetry.space_group_name_H-M   'P 1'
#
loop_
_entity.id
_entity.type
_entity.pdbx_description
1 polymer ?
#
loop_
_entity_poly.entity_id
_entity_poly.type
_entity_poly.pdbx_seq_one_letter_code
_entity_poly.pdbx_strand_id
1 'polypeptide(L)'
;NLFLKKEINRRREKIILGASPTMINVINIVRKVAGTDANVLITGENGTGKELVAREIHNLSKRAGELMISVDMGSISETLFESELFGHVRGAFTDAREDREGKFEQAQKGTLFLDEIGNLSLQSQSKLLSVLQRRYVVRVGSNKEIPVDIRLICATNHNLFKMVGEGKFREDLLYRINTIVIEVPPLRDRVDDIPILANHFLKANSERYGKGTMKISTPALEKLANHDWPGNVRELQHSVEKAVILSDAPVLKPSDFVFSAPARTLPHTEMTLDEMEKRVIIDSMRRYGNNMSIIARKLGITRQTLYNKIRKYGI
;
A
#
# COMPACT_ATOMS: atom_id res chain seq x y z
N ASN A 1 27.40 -3.72 -17.30
CA ASN A 1 27.58 -3.84 -15.82
C ASN A 1 27.76 -2.51 -15.09
N LEU A 2 28.46 -1.52 -15.66
CA LEU A 2 28.61 -0.18 -15.00
C LEU A 2 27.33 0.67 -15.10
N PHE A 3 26.56 0.55 -16.16
CA PHE A 3 25.29 1.26 -16.35
C PHE A 3 24.24 0.75 -15.36
N LEU A 4 24.11 -0.55 -15.19
CA LEU A 4 23.24 -1.19 -14.18
C LEU A 4 23.65 -0.80 -12.76
N LYS A 5 24.94 -0.74 -12.43
CA LYS A 5 25.43 -0.28 -11.11
C LYS A 5 25.12 1.21 -10.86
N LYS A 6 25.17 2.08 -11.88
CA LYS A 6 24.77 3.49 -11.75
C LYS A 6 23.27 3.64 -11.55
N GLU A 7 22.44 2.81 -12.19
CA GLU A 7 20.99 2.84 -12.04
C GLU A 7 20.56 2.29 -10.67
N ILE A 8 21.26 1.27 -10.16
CA ILE A 8 21.10 0.76 -8.78
C ILE A 8 21.47 1.85 -7.77
N ASN A 9 22.56 2.60 -7.98
CA ASN A 9 22.95 3.68 -7.08
C ASN A 9 22.00 4.89 -7.13
N ARG A 10 21.42 5.21 -8.31
CA ARG A 10 20.40 6.27 -8.42
C ARG A 10 19.09 5.94 -7.70
N ARG A 11 18.80 4.65 -7.48
CA ARG A 11 17.66 4.18 -6.67
C ARG A 11 17.93 4.15 -5.16
N ARG A 12 19.19 4.35 -4.71
CA ARG A 12 19.57 4.40 -3.29
C ARG A 12 19.09 5.67 -2.56
N GLU A 13 18.64 6.71 -3.27
CA GLU A 13 18.26 8.00 -2.66
C GLU A 13 16.84 8.07 -2.11
N LYS A 14 16.07 6.98 -2.12
CA LYS A 14 14.74 6.96 -1.47
C LYS A 14 14.89 6.63 0.01
N ILE A 15 15.21 7.64 0.81
CA ILE A 15 15.29 7.57 2.27
C ILE A 15 13.86 7.49 2.84
N ILE A 16 13.65 6.64 3.85
CA ILE A 16 12.43 6.67 4.64
C ILE A 16 12.40 7.98 5.42
N LEU A 17 11.47 8.85 5.08
CA LEU A 17 11.22 10.10 5.79
C LEU A 17 10.15 9.89 6.85
N GLY A 18 10.46 10.24 8.09
CA GLY A 18 9.52 10.21 9.20
C GLY A 18 10.21 10.65 10.49
N ALA A 19 9.52 11.51 11.24
CA ALA A 19 9.96 12.00 12.56
C ALA A 19 8.99 11.58 13.67
N SER A 20 7.82 11.02 13.31
CA SER A 20 6.83 10.54 14.27
C SER A 20 7.41 9.38 15.11
N PRO A 21 7.03 9.26 16.39
CA PRO A 21 7.49 8.17 17.27
C PRO A 21 7.19 6.78 16.70
N THR A 22 6.02 6.63 16.06
CA THR A 22 5.60 5.38 15.41
C THR A 22 6.54 5.00 14.27
N MET A 23 6.89 5.96 13.41
CA MET A 23 7.79 5.72 12.28
C MET A 23 9.25 5.52 12.71
N ILE A 24 9.71 6.23 13.75
CA ILE A 24 11.02 6.00 14.36
C ILE A 24 11.14 4.56 14.87
N ASN A 25 10.08 4.02 15.50
CA ASN A 25 10.06 2.62 15.94
C ASN A 25 10.21 1.66 14.75
N VAL A 26 9.48 1.88 13.65
CA VAL A 26 9.62 1.10 12.41
C VAL A 26 11.07 1.14 11.90
N ILE A 27 11.68 2.31 11.81
CA ILE A 27 13.07 2.49 11.36
C ILE A 27 14.04 1.72 12.28
N ASN A 28 13.82 1.75 13.58
CA ASN A 28 14.67 1.03 14.54
C ASN A 28 14.55 -0.50 14.36
N ILE A 29 13.34 -1.03 14.12
CA ILE A 29 13.15 -2.45 13.81
C ILE A 29 13.84 -2.80 12.49
N VAL A 30 13.68 -1.98 11.45
CA VAL A 30 14.33 -2.15 10.14
C VAL A 30 15.86 -2.28 10.32
N ARG A 31 16.49 -1.38 11.08
CA ARG A 31 17.94 -1.43 11.34
C ARG A 31 18.39 -2.71 12.06
N LYS A 32 17.61 -3.18 13.05
CA LYS A 32 17.90 -4.42 13.78
C LYS A 32 17.80 -5.65 12.87
N VAL A 33 16.76 -5.70 12.05
CA VAL A 33 16.46 -6.86 11.19
C VAL A 33 17.34 -6.91 9.95
N ALA A 34 17.79 -5.75 9.45
CA ALA A 34 18.58 -5.66 8.21
C ALA A 34 19.85 -6.52 8.25
N GLY A 35 20.53 -6.61 9.38
CA GLY A 35 21.75 -7.41 9.54
C GLY A 35 21.55 -8.94 9.57
N THR A 36 20.29 -9.42 9.55
CA THR A 36 19.91 -10.84 9.60
C THR A 36 19.41 -11.33 8.24
N ASP A 37 19.37 -12.66 8.05
CA ASP A 37 18.72 -13.29 6.88
C ASP A 37 17.29 -13.77 7.19
N ALA A 38 16.69 -13.32 8.30
CA ALA A 38 15.32 -13.65 8.66
C ALA A 38 14.32 -13.16 7.59
N ASN A 39 13.30 -13.97 7.35
CA ASN A 39 12.18 -13.55 6.52
C ASN A 39 11.40 -12.41 7.21
N VAL A 40 11.00 -11.42 6.45
CA VAL A 40 10.27 -10.25 6.95
C VAL A 40 8.92 -10.15 6.24
N LEU A 41 7.86 -9.99 7.02
CA LEU A 41 6.53 -9.65 6.54
C LEU A 41 6.23 -8.19 6.90
N ILE A 42 6.00 -7.36 5.89
CA ILE A 42 5.65 -5.95 6.06
C ILE A 42 4.15 -5.82 5.85
N THR A 43 3.44 -5.35 6.87
CA THR A 43 2.00 -5.11 6.81
C THR A 43 1.68 -3.63 6.85
N GLY A 44 0.52 -3.24 6.33
CA GLY A 44 0.05 -1.86 6.35
C GLY A 44 -0.83 -1.54 5.15
N GLU A 45 -1.60 -0.48 5.27
CA GLU A 45 -2.53 -0.04 4.22
C GLU A 45 -1.83 0.28 2.90
N ASN A 46 -2.63 0.39 1.82
CA ASN A 46 -2.11 0.80 0.52
C ASN A 46 -1.54 2.21 0.58
N GLY A 47 -0.37 2.42 -0.06
CA GLY A 47 0.26 3.73 -0.12
C GLY A 47 1.02 4.16 1.14
N THR A 48 1.17 3.31 2.17
CA THR A 48 1.92 3.64 3.40
C THR A 48 3.43 3.67 3.21
N GLY A 49 3.97 3.03 2.15
CA GLY A 49 5.39 2.98 1.86
C GLY A 49 6.06 1.63 2.15
N LYS A 50 5.32 0.52 2.18
CA LYS A 50 5.83 -0.86 2.42
C LYS A 50 7.05 -1.20 1.53
N GLU A 51 7.01 -0.82 0.25
CA GLU A 51 8.13 -1.05 -0.68
C GLU A 51 9.40 -0.27 -0.26
N LEU A 52 9.27 0.96 0.26
CA LEU A 52 10.41 1.74 0.74
C LEU A 52 11.05 1.07 1.95
N VAL A 53 10.22 0.54 2.86
CA VAL A 53 10.70 -0.23 4.03
C VAL A 53 11.45 -1.48 3.57
N ALA A 54 10.93 -2.23 2.60
CA ALA A 54 11.61 -3.40 2.04
C ALA A 54 12.97 -3.04 1.40
N ARG A 55 13.04 -1.95 0.65
CA ARG A 55 14.27 -1.43 0.05
C ARG A 55 15.30 -1.02 1.10
N GLU A 56 14.85 -0.38 2.17
CA GLU A 56 15.76 0.03 3.26
C GLU A 56 16.32 -1.17 4.00
N ILE A 57 15.51 -2.22 4.26
CA ILE A 57 15.98 -3.49 4.81
C ILE A 57 17.07 -4.10 3.92
N HIS A 58 16.87 -4.10 2.61
CA HIS A 58 17.87 -4.60 1.66
C HIS A 58 19.13 -3.75 1.67
N ASN A 59 19.02 -2.41 1.60
CA ASN A 59 20.13 -1.48 1.55
C ASN A 59 21.04 -1.55 2.79
N LEU A 60 20.46 -1.82 3.95
CA LEU A 60 21.16 -1.97 5.22
C LEU A 60 21.62 -3.42 5.50
N SER A 61 21.34 -4.37 4.59
CA SER A 61 21.67 -5.78 4.77
C SER A 61 23.08 -6.12 4.30
N LYS A 62 23.53 -7.34 4.68
CA LYS A 62 24.75 -7.93 4.12
C LYS A 62 24.69 -8.17 2.61
N ARG A 63 23.47 -8.17 2.03
CA ARG A 63 23.19 -8.39 0.60
C ARG A 63 22.97 -7.07 -0.17
N ALA A 64 23.31 -5.91 0.41
CA ALA A 64 23.11 -4.58 -0.19
C ALA A 64 23.86 -4.38 -1.52
N GLY A 65 24.91 -5.17 -1.77
CA GLY A 65 25.67 -5.17 -3.03
C GLY A 65 25.05 -6.02 -4.14
N GLU A 66 24.08 -6.86 -3.80
CA GLU A 66 23.41 -7.78 -4.70
C GLU A 66 22.09 -7.20 -5.23
N LEU A 67 21.39 -7.93 -6.09
CA LEU A 67 20.12 -7.48 -6.65
C LEU A 67 18.98 -7.62 -5.63
N MET A 68 18.09 -6.64 -5.62
CA MET A 68 16.75 -6.76 -5.05
C MET A 68 15.75 -6.90 -6.19
N ILE A 69 15.16 -8.08 -6.32
CA ILE A 69 14.11 -8.35 -7.30
C ILE A 69 12.76 -8.13 -6.63
N SER A 70 11.97 -7.20 -7.16
CA SER A 70 10.62 -6.86 -6.67
C SER A 70 9.57 -7.45 -7.60
N VAL A 71 8.58 -8.11 -7.03
CA VAL A 71 7.48 -8.75 -7.75
C VAL A 71 6.17 -8.39 -7.08
N ASP A 72 5.27 -7.76 -7.83
CA ASP A 72 3.90 -7.51 -7.39
C ASP A 72 3.01 -8.71 -7.73
N MET A 73 2.58 -9.44 -6.70
CA MET A 73 1.75 -10.63 -6.84
C MET A 73 0.35 -10.34 -7.37
N GLY A 74 -0.14 -9.11 -7.18
CA GLY A 74 -1.43 -8.67 -7.73
C GLY A 74 -1.39 -8.41 -9.23
N SER A 75 -0.21 -8.17 -9.81
CA SER A 75 -0.05 -7.88 -11.24
C SER A 75 0.17 -9.11 -12.11
N ILE A 76 0.47 -10.28 -11.51
CA ILE A 76 0.74 -11.52 -12.24
C ILE A 76 -0.53 -12.37 -12.33
N SER A 77 -0.93 -12.73 -13.55
CA SER A 77 -2.03 -13.69 -13.73
C SER A 77 -1.65 -15.07 -13.19
N GLU A 78 -2.63 -15.82 -12.71
CA GLU A 78 -2.39 -17.17 -12.15
C GLU A 78 -1.70 -18.12 -13.15
N THR A 79 -2.03 -17.99 -14.43
CA THR A 79 -1.43 -18.78 -15.52
C THR A 79 0.06 -18.50 -15.74
N LEU A 80 0.51 -17.27 -15.45
CA LEU A 80 1.91 -16.85 -15.61
C LEU A 80 2.73 -16.97 -14.32
N PHE A 81 2.08 -17.20 -13.19
CA PHE A 81 2.73 -17.22 -11.88
C PHE A 81 3.94 -18.16 -11.84
N GLU A 82 3.79 -19.39 -12.29
CA GLU A 82 4.87 -20.38 -12.26
C GLU A 82 6.03 -19.99 -13.18
N SER A 83 5.70 -19.61 -14.41
CA SER A 83 6.69 -19.18 -15.40
C SER A 83 7.46 -17.94 -14.96
N GLU A 84 6.79 -16.95 -14.35
CA GLU A 84 7.46 -15.74 -13.84
C GLU A 84 8.32 -16.04 -12.61
N LEU A 85 7.81 -16.79 -11.63
CA LEU A 85 8.55 -17.01 -10.38
C LEU A 85 9.62 -18.08 -10.51
N PHE A 86 9.33 -19.19 -11.19
CA PHE A 86 10.21 -20.36 -11.25
C PHE A 86 10.96 -20.50 -12.58
N GLY A 87 10.54 -19.75 -13.62
CA GLY A 87 11.08 -19.86 -14.96
C GLY A 87 10.50 -21.02 -15.76
N HIS A 88 10.89 -21.14 -17.01
CA HIS A 88 10.49 -22.22 -17.90
C HIS A 88 11.62 -22.61 -18.86
N VAL A 89 11.54 -23.82 -19.37
CA VAL A 89 12.39 -24.26 -20.48
C VAL A 89 11.62 -24.17 -21.79
N ARG A 90 12.34 -24.10 -22.89
CA ARG A 90 11.78 -24.10 -24.24
C ARG A 90 10.84 -25.29 -24.41
N GLY A 91 9.63 -25.02 -24.95
CA GLY A 91 8.61 -26.04 -25.19
C GLY A 91 7.77 -26.43 -23.97
N ALA A 92 7.94 -25.79 -22.82
CA ALA A 92 7.15 -26.05 -21.61
C ALA A 92 5.64 -25.75 -21.80
N PHE A 93 5.30 -24.82 -22.68
CA PHE A 93 3.94 -24.47 -23.11
C PHE A 93 3.99 -23.85 -24.52
N THR A 94 2.84 -23.64 -25.15
CA THR A 94 2.70 -23.25 -26.57
C THR A 94 3.59 -22.07 -26.99
N ASP A 95 3.75 -21.06 -26.11
CA ASP A 95 4.52 -19.85 -26.38
C ASP A 95 5.94 -19.85 -25.76
N ALA A 96 6.38 -20.94 -25.15
CA ALA A 96 7.73 -21.06 -24.58
C ALA A 96 8.78 -21.30 -25.67
N ARG A 97 9.18 -20.23 -26.37
CA ARG A 97 10.12 -20.28 -27.50
C ARG A 97 11.57 -20.42 -27.07
N GLU A 98 11.92 -19.93 -25.86
CA GLU A 98 13.26 -19.90 -25.29
C GLU A 98 13.22 -20.28 -23.81
N ASP A 99 14.38 -20.66 -23.26
CA ASP A 99 14.54 -20.82 -21.82
C ASP A 99 14.47 -19.46 -21.12
N ARG A 100 13.73 -19.36 -20.02
CA ARG A 100 13.64 -18.13 -19.24
C ARG A 100 13.86 -18.39 -17.75
N GLU A 101 14.76 -17.62 -17.15
CA GLU A 101 15.01 -17.66 -15.71
C GLU A 101 13.85 -17.04 -14.93
N GLY A 102 13.47 -17.71 -13.84
CA GLY A 102 12.47 -17.20 -12.91
C GLY A 102 13.01 -16.14 -11.95
N LYS A 103 12.10 -15.46 -11.24
CA LYS A 103 12.46 -14.42 -10.27
C LYS A 103 13.30 -14.95 -9.11
N PHE A 104 13.12 -16.21 -8.71
CA PHE A 104 13.97 -16.86 -7.70
C PHE A 104 15.42 -16.99 -8.16
N GLU A 105 15.64 -17.36 -9.42
CA GLU A 105 16.99 -17.45 -10.00
C GLU A 105 17.61 -16.05 -10.14
N GLN A 106 16.84 -15.08 -10.65
CA GLN A 106 17.30 -13.69 -10.81
C GLN A 106 17.68 -13.04 -9.47
N ALA A 107 17.04 -13.43 -8.37
CA ALA A 107 17.30 -12.92 -7.02
C ALA A 107 18.45 -13.66 -6.29
N GLN A 108 19.12 -14.59 -6.96
CA GLN A 108 20.18 -15.43 -6.36
C GLN A 108 21.25 -14.59 -5.65
N LYS A 109 21.58 -14.97 -4.40
CA LYS A 109 22.44 -14.27 -3.45
C LYS A 109 21.92 -12.91 -2.99
N GLY A 110 20.84 -12.41 -3.59
CA GLY A 110 20.23 -11.12 -3.33
C GLY A 110 18.99 -11.20 -2.42
N THR A 111 18.04 -10.32 -2.70
CA THR A 111 16.76 -10.22 -1.98
C THR A 111 15.60 -10.36 -2.95
N LEU A 112 14.66 -11.24 -2.64
CA LEU A 112 13.37 -11.34 -3.33
C LEU A 112 12.31 -10.63 -2.49
N PHE A 113 11.69 -9.59 -3.06
CA PHE A 113 10.58 -8.88 -2.46
C PHE A 113 9.27 -9.24 -3.17
N LEU A 114 8.34 -9.83 -2.44
CA LEU A 114 7.01 -10.20 -2.91
C LEU A 114 5.99 -9.22 -2.33
N ASP A 115 5.51 -8.29 -3.15
CA ASP A 115 4.48 -7.35 -2.75
C ASP A 115 3.09 -7.95 -2.96
N GLU A 116 2.13 -7.57 -2.12
CA GLU A 116 0.73 -8.02 -2.12
C GLU A 116 0.58 -9.55 -2.09
N ILE A 117 1.35 -10.22 -1.20
CA ILE A 117 1.38 -11.69 -1.04
C ILE A 117 -0.01 -12.28 -0.72
N GLY A 118 -0.92 -11.48 -0.14
CA GLY A 118 -2.29 -11.88 0.17
C GLY A 118 -3.16 -12.15 -1.06
N ASN A 119 -2.73 -11.71 -2.26
CA ASN A 119 -3.48 -11.91 -3.50
C ASN A 119 -3.23 -13.27 -4.16
N LEU A 120 -2.32 -14.09 -3.62
CA LEU A 120 -2.02 -15.41 -4.18
C LEU A 120 -3.18 -16.39 -4.00
N SER A 121 -3.48 -17.17 -5.04
CA SER A 121 -4.37 -18.33 -4.92
C SER A 121 -3.77 -19.41 -4.02
N LEU A 122 -4.59 -20.27 -3.44
CA LEU A 122 -4.13 -21.39 -2.59
C LEU A 122 -3.17 -22.33 -3.32
N GLN A 123 -3.33 -22.49 -4.64
CA GLN A 123 -2.43 -23.28 -5.47
C GLN A 123 -1.04 -22.61 -5.55
N SER A 124 -0.99 -21.31 -5.84
CA SER A 124 0.24 -20.54 -5.90
C SER A 124 0.95 -20.48 -4.54
N GLN A 125 0.18 -20.35 -3.44
CA GLN A 125 0.71 -20.41 -2.07
C GLN A 125 1.40 -21.75 -1.79
N SER A 126 0.80 -22.87 -2.20
CA SER A 126 1.38 -24.22 -2.02
C SER A 126 2.72 -24.39 -2.76
N LYS A 127 2.80 -23.86 -3.99
CA LYS A 127 4.04 -23.91 -4.81
C LYS A 127 5.13 -23.03 -4.20
N LEU A 128 4.77 -21.81 -3.78
CA LEU A 128 5.70 -20.91 -3.10
C LEU A 128 6.26 -21.55 -1.83
N LEU A 129 5.40 -22.13 -0.99
CA LEU A 129 5.81 -22.83 0.22
C LEU A 129 6.82 -23.94 -0.06
N SER A 130 6.56 -24.76 -1.09
CA SER A 130 7.46 -25.85 -1.49
C SER A 130 8.89 -25.34 -1.75
N VAL A 131 9.04 -24.23 -2.52
CA VAL A 131 10.35 -23.62 -2.79
C VAL A 131 11.00 -23.07 -1.53
N LEU A 132 10.23 -22.40 -0.66
CA LEU A 132 10.77 -21.83 0.58
C LEU A 132 11.23 -22.91 1.58
N GLN A 133 10.59 -24.09 1.57
CA GLN A 133 10.97 -25.21 2.42
C GLN A 133 12.18 -25.97 1.88
N ARG A 134 12.15 -26.30 0.58
CA ARG A 134 13.15 -27.15 -0.07
C ARG A 134 14.43 -26.42 -0.46
N ARG A 135 14.35 -25.06 -0.57
CA ARG A 135 15.48 -24.23 -0.99
C ARG A 135 15.99 -24.52 -2.40
N TYR A 136 15.13 -25.00 -3.29
CA TYR A 136 15.40 -25.11 -4.72
C TYR A 136 14.14 -24.82 -5.53
N VAL A 137 14.32 -24.43 -6.77
CA VAL A 137 13.27 -24.26 -7.79
C VAL A 137 13.48 -25.26 -8.91
N VAL A 138 12.38 -25.60 -9.59
CA VAL A 138 12.39 -26.38 -10.83
C VAL A 138 11.64 -25.56 -11.86
N ARG A 139 12.28 -25.32 -13.03
CA ARG A 139 11.64 -24.59 -14.13
C ARG A 139 10.47 -25.40 -14.70
N VAL A 140 9.42 -24.71 -15.13
CA VAL A 140 8.28 -25.35 -15.81
C VAL A 140 8.80 -26.11 -17.04
N GLY A 141 8.38 -27.37 -17.16
CA GLY A 141 8.85 -28.27 -18.23
C GLY A 141 10.21 -28.93 -17.99
N SER A 142 10.82 -28.77 -16.81
CA SER A 142 12.11 -29.37 -16.43
C SER A 142 11.97 -30.20 -15.15
N ASN A 143 12.96 -31.09 -14.93
CA ASN A 143 13.13 -31.83 -13.67
C ASN A 143 14.43 -31.44 -12.94
N LYS A 144 15.17 -30.44 -13.45
CA LYS A 144 16.42 -30.00 -12.86
C LYS A 144 16.18 -29.10 -11.67
N GLU A 145 16.67 -29.53 -10.50
CA GLU A 145 16.67 -28.73 -9.28
C GLU A 145 17.75 -27.64 -9.34
N ILE A 146 17.35 -26.40 -9.08
CA ILE A 146 18.24 -25.25 -9.05
C ILE A 146 18.23 -24.69 -7.63
N PRO A 147 19.36 -24.74 -6.86
CA PRO A 147 19.42 -24.25 -5.49
C PRO A 147 19.09 -22.77 -5.39
N VAL A 148 18.38 -22.38 -4.33
CA VAL A 148 17.95 -21.01 -4.08
C VAL A 148 18.59 -20.48 -2.78
N ASP A 149 19.43 -19.46 -2.92
CA ASP A 149 19.97 -18.66 -1.82
C ASP A 149 19.50 -17.22 -1.95
N ILE A 150 18.38 -16.91 -1.32
CA ILE A 150 17.78 -15.58 -1.30
C ILE A 150 17.42 -15.17 0.13
N ARG A 151 17.37 -13.87 0.37
CA ARG A 151 16.63 -13.27 1.47
C ARG A 151 15.22 -12.95 1.01
N LEU A 152 14.20 -13.39 1.75
CA LEU A 152 12.80 -13.13 1.41
C LEU A 152 12.25 -11.99 2.24
N ILE A 153 11.61 -11.03 1.58
CA ILE A 153 10.79 -9.98 2.18
C ILE A 153 9.41 -10.04 1.50
N CYS A 154 8.34 -10.09 2.28
CA CYS A 154 6.96 -10.07 1.79
C CYS A 154 6.25 -8.81 2.26
N ALA A 155 5.28 -8.32 1.49
CA ALA A 155 4.41 -7.24 1.92
C ALA A 155 2.95 -7.54 1.59
N THR A 156 2.02 -6.97 2.37
CA THR A 156 0.59 -7.08 2.14
C THR A 156 -0.19 -5.97 2.85
N ASN A 157 -1.34 -5.60 2.28
CA ASN A 157 -2.35 -4.78 2.94
C ASN A 157 -3.46 -5.62 3.61
N HIS A 158 -3.46 -6.95 3.40
CA HIS A 158 -4.44 -7.85 3.95
C HIS A 158 -4.07 -8.34 5.35
N ASN A 159 -5.07 -8.60 6.18
CA ASN A 159 -4.89 -9.32 7.44
C ASN A 159 -4.80 -10.82 7.15
N LEU A 160 -3.56 -11.34 7.04
CA LEU A 160 -3.32 -12.75 6.71
C LEU A 160 -3.86 -13.70 7.77
N PHE A 161 -3.86 -13.33 9.06
CA PHE A 161 -4.43 -14.18 10.13
C PHE A 161 -5.94 -14.36 9.93
N LYS A 162 -6.66 -13.28 9.57
CA LYS A 162 -8.08 -13.38 9.23
C LYS A 162 -8.29 -14.25 8.00
N MET A 163 -7.44 -14.10 6.96
CA MET A 163 -7.53 -14.91 5.75
C MET A 163 -7.26 -16.40 6.00
N VAL A 164 -6.38 -16.73 6.96
CA VAL A 164 -6.18 -18.13 7.41
C VAL A 164 -7.48 -18.68 8.02
N GLY A 165 -8.11 -17.92 8.92
CA GLY A 165 -9.39 -18.32 9.52
C GLY A 165 -10.54 -18.49 8.51
N GLU A 166 -10.48 -17.76 7.38
CA GLU A 166 -11.43 -17.86 6.27
C GLU A 166 -11.05 -18.95 5.23
N GLY A 167 -9.95 -19.67 5.42
CA GLY A 167 -9.44 -20.66 4.47
C GLY A 167 -8.91 -20.08 3.15
N LYS A 168 -8.62 -18.77 3.09
CA LYS A 168 -8.10 -18.05 1.90
C LYS A 168 -6.57 -17.97 1.87
N PHE A 169 -5.91 -18.21 3.00
CA PHE A 169 -4.46 -18.22 3.11
C PHE A 169 -4.01 -19.44 3.93
N ARG A 170 -2.90 -20.06 3.52
CA ARG A 170 -2.37 -21.24 4.20
C ARG A 170 -1.62 -20.85 5.45
N GLU A 171 -1.91 -21.51 6.54
CA GLU A 171 -1.27 -21.29 7.84
C GLU A 171 0.23 -21.62 7.81
N ASP A 172 0.60 -22.73 7.13
CA ASP A 172 1.98 -23.16 7.00
C ASP A 172 2.86 -22.17 6.21
N LEU A 173 2.31 -21.53 5.17
CA LEU A 173 2.99 -20.46 4.46
C LEU A 173 3.12 -19.20 5.34
N LEU A 174 2.07 -18.83 6.08
CA LEU A 174 2.12 -17.68 6.99
C LEU A 174 3.27 -17.83 7.99
N TYR A 175 3.36 -18.96 8.68
CA TYR A 175 4.47 -19.20 9.63
C TYR A 175 5.86 -19.21 8.98
N ARG A 176 5.94 -19.53 7.69
CA ARG A 176 7.23 -19.51 6.97
C ARG A 176 7.70 -18.10 6.61
N ILE A 177 6.77 -17.16 6.36
CA ILE A 177 7.10 -15.80 5.89
C ILE A 177 7.09 -14.76 7.02
N ASN A 178 6.42 -15.00 8.14
CA ASN A 178 6.21 -14.03 9.23
C ASN A 178 7.22 -14.17 10.39
N THR A 179 8.47 -14.57 10.13
CA THR A 179 9.50 -14.65 11.18
C THR A 179 9.64 -13.32 11.92
N ILE A 180 9.65 -12.22 11.20
CA ILE A 180 9.57 -10.85 11.76
C ILE A 180 8.44 -10.11 11.03
N VAL A 181 7.55 -9.49 11.80
CA VAL A 181 6.49 -8.64 11.26
C VAL A 181 6.82 -7.18 11.51
N ILE A 182 6.72 -6.36 10.47
CA ILE A 182 6.86 -4.91 10.54
C ILE A 182 5.57 -4.28 10.07
N GLU A 183 4.85 -3.63 10.96
CA GLU A 183 3.64 -2.89 10.63
C GLU A 183 3.99 -1.45 10.31
N VAL A 184 3.65 -1.00 9.10
CA VAL A 184 3.83 0.39 8.67
C VAL A 184 2.54 1.16 8.97
N PRO A 185 2.58 2.14 9.89
CA PRO A 185 1.38 2.85 10.31
C PRO A 185 0.78 3.67 9.15
N PRO A 186 -0.56 3.80 9.08
CA PRO A 186 -1.21 4.69 8.14
C PRO A 186 -0.86 6.15 8.44
N LEU A 187 -0.97 7.02 7.43
CA LEU A 187 -0.50 8.41 7.53
C LEU A 187 -1.25 9.22 8.60
N ARG A 188 -2.54 8.92 8.83
CA ARG A 188 -3.35 9.53 9.90
C ARG A 188 -2.83 9.26 11.32
N ASP A 189 -2.08 8.17 11.54
CA ASP A 189 -1.49 7.81 12.83
C ASP A 189 -0.06 8.35 13.01
N ARG A 190 0.44 9.11 12.00
CA ARG A 190 1.75 9.77 11.99
C ARG A 190 1.68 11.18 11.40
N VAL A 191 0.77 11.99 11.94
CA VAL A 191 0.44 13.34 11.44
C VAL A 191 1.68 14.25 11.40
N ASP A 192 2.62 14.08 12.34
CA ASP A 192 3.90 14.83 12.39
C ASP A 192 4.78 14.62 11.15
N ASP A 193 4.59 13.54 10.42
CA ASP A 193 5.33 13.27 9.19
C ASP A 193 4.78 14.01 7.98
N ILE A 194 3.51 14.45 8.02
CA ILE A 194 2.83 15.08 6.88
C ILE A 194 3.55 16.34 6.38
N PRO A 195 3.96 17.30 7.24
CA PRO A 195 4.70 18.47 6.78
C PRO A 195 6.04 18.14 6.14
N ILE A 196 6.75 17.14 6.67
CA ILE A 196 8.05 16.68 6.16
C ILE A 196 7.88 16.08 4.77
N LEU A 197 6.92 15.16 4.63
CA LEU A 197 6.60 14.49 3.37
C LEU A 197 6.09 15.48 2.33
N ALA A 198 5.18 16.40 2.71
CA ALA A 198 4.63 17.40 1.81
C ALA A 198 5.72 18.34 1.25
N ASN A 199 6.64 18.80 2.09
CA ASN A 199 7.76 19.64 1.66
C ASN A 199 8.76 18.86 0.79
N HIS A 200 9.00 17.60 1.09
CA HIS A 200 9.82 16.73 0.23
C HIS A 200 9.22 16.58 -1.17
N PHE A 201 7.93 16.27 -1.26
CA PHE A 201 7.24 16.14 -2.55
C PHE A 201 7.12 17.49 -3.27
N LEU A 202 6.90 18.58 -2.54
CA LEU A 202 6.90 19.93 -3.11
C LEU A 202 8.23 20.22 -3.82
N LYS A 203 9.36 20.01 -3.12
CA LYS A 203 10.69 20.23 -3.69
C LYS A 203 10.91 19.40 -4.95
N ALA A 204 10.67 18.08 -4.85
CA ALA A 204 10.87 17.16 -5.98
C ALA A 204 9.99 17.52 -7.20
N ASN A 205 8.73 17.90 -6.98
CA ASN A 205 7.82 18.26 -8.06
C ASN A 205 8.13 19.64 -8.62
N SER A 206 8.50 20.64 -7.79
CA SER A 206 8.90 21.98 -8.26
C SER A 206 10.13 21.91 -9.17
N GLU A 207 11.12 21.09 -8.80
CA GLU A 207 12.31 20.85 -9.64
C GLU A 207 11.92 20.14 -10.95
N ARG A 208 11.09 19.10 -10.88
CA ARG A 208 10.64 18.30 -12.04
C ARG A 208 9.87 19.13 -13.06
N TYR A 209 9.00 20.05 -12.60
CA TYR A 209 8.13 20.86 -13.46
C TYR A 209 8.68 22.28 -13.73
N GLY A 210 9.90 22.59 -13.27
CA GLY A 210 10.54 23.89 -13.53
C GLY A 210 9.81 25.08 -12.91
N LYS A 211 9.04 24.88 -11.82
CA LYS A 211 8.26 25.92 -11.13
C LYS A 211 9.09 26.81 -10.19
N GLY A 212 10.42 26.61 -10.13
CA GLY A 212 11.28 27.36 -9.21
C GLY A 212 11.08 26.98 -7.76
N THR A 213 11.47 27.88 -6.84
CA THR A 213 11.32 27.62 -5.40
C THR A 213 9.90 27.90 -4.95
N MET A 214 9.16 26.84 -4.61
CA MET A 214 7.80 26.94 -4.06
C MET A 214 7.79 26.68 -2.55
N LYS A 215 6.73 27.13 -1.87
CA LYS A 215 6.47 26.91 -0.43
C LYS A 215 5.02 26.52 -0.22
N ILE A 216 4.75 25.77 0.85
CA ILE A 216 3.39 25.51 1.33
C ILE A 216 3.12 26.45 2.50
N SER A 217 2.01 27.20 2.48
CA SER A 217 1.63 28.10 3.58
C SER A 217 1.27 27.30 4.84
N THR A 218 1.47 27.88 6.02
CA THR A 218 1.09 27.24 7.30
C THR A 218 -0.36 26.78 7.35
N PRO A 219 -1.37 27.60 6.93
CA PRO A 219 -2.76 27.15 6.88
C PRO A 219 -2.98 25.97 5.91
N ALA A 220 -2.17 25.87 4.84
CA ALA A 220 -2.25 24.73 3.94
C ALA A 220 -1.66 23.46 4.57
N LEU A 221 -0.55 23.55 5.31
CA LEU A 221 -0.01 22.43 6.09
C LEU A 221 -0.99 21.94 7.15
N GLU A 222 -1.67 22.85 7.86
CA GLU A 222 -2.73 22.50 8.82
C GLU A 222 -3.90 21.77 8.13
N LYS A 223 -4.30 22.20 6.94
CA LYS A 223 -5.31 21.52 6.14
C LYS A 223 -4.89 20.10 5.75
N LEU A 224 -3.61 19.93 5.36
CA LEU A 224 -3.04 18.62 5.04
C LEU A 224 -3.00 17.72 6.28
N ALA A 225 -2.62 18.26 7.45
CA ALA A 225 -2.54 17.52 8.71
C ALA A 225 -3.91 17.03 9.23
N ASN A 226 -4.98 17.76 8.92
CA ASN A 226 -6.35 17.44 9.33
C ASN A 226 -7.09 16.48 8.37
N HIS A 227 -6.47 16.00 7.33
CA HIS A 227 -7.07 15.05 6.38
C HIS A 227 -6.73 13.61 6.75
N ASP A 228 -7.68 12.67 6.58
CA ASP A 228 -7.53 11.26 6.99
C ASP A 228 -6.63 10.42 6.08
N TRP A 229 -6.32 10.89 4.89
CA TRP A 229 -5.43 10.25 3.90
C TRP A 229 -5.74 8.76 3.66
N PRO A 230 -6.93 8.37 3.15
CA PRO A 230 -7.25 6.98 2.88
C PRO A 230 -6.28 6.30 1.89
N GLY A 231 -5.67 7.05 0.97
CA GLY A 231 -4.59 6.60 0.08
C GLY A 231 -3.18 6.84 0.64
N ASN A 232 -3.07 7.23 1.92
CA ASN A 232 -1.83 7.41 2.65
C ASN A 232 -0.82 8.34 1.93
N VAL A 233 0.48 8.00 1.96
CA VAL A 233 1.56 8.79 1.37
C VAL A 233 1.40 8.92 -0.15
N ARG A 234 0.83 7.91 -0.83
CA ARG A 234 0.58 7.98 -2.27
C ARG A 234 -0.43 9.07 -2.62
N GLU A 235 -1.49 9.20 -1.82
CA GLU A 235 -2.49 10.26 -1.99
C GLU A 235 -1.91 11.64 -1.69
N LEU A 236 -1.14 11.77 -0.61
CA LEU A 236 -0.45 13.02 -0.27
C LEU A 236 0.49 13.45 -1.40
N GLN A 237 1.29 12.53 -1.93
CA GLN A 237 2.20 12.79 -3.06
C GLN A 237 1.43 13.31 -4.28
N HIS A 238 0.34 12.66 -4.69
CA HIS A 238 -0.47 13.09 -5.82
C HIS A 238 -1.15 14.45 -5.55
N SER A 239 -1.59 14.70 -4.32
CA SER A 239 -2.22 15.98 -3.94
C SER A 239 -1.23 17.14 -4.04
N VAL A 240 0.01 16.94 -3.57
CA VAL A 240 1.07 17.96 -3.70
C VAL A 240 1.48 18.13 -5.16
N GLU A 241 1.65 17.05 -5.92
CA GLU A 241 1.98 17.10 -7.35
C GLU A 241 0.93 17.89 -8.13
N LYS A 242 -0.37 17.59 -7.90
CA LYS A 242 -1.49 18.33 -8.51
C LYS A 242 -1.46 19.81 -8.16
N ALA A 243 -1.23 20.16 -6.89
CA ALA A 243 -1.15 21.54 -6.45
C ALA A 243 0.01 22.30 -7.14
N VAL A 244 1.19 21.67 -7.28
CA VAL A 244 2.35 22.26 -7.98
C VAL A 244 2.04 22.49 -9.46
N ILE A 245 1.42 21.52 -10.13
CA ILE A 245 1.11 21.65 -11.58
C ILE A 245 0.11 22.78 -11.83
N LEU A 246 -0.95 22.87 -11.02
CA LEU A 246 -2.07 23.78 -11.23
C LEU A 246 -1.83 25.21 -10.68
N SER A 247 -0.87 25.38 -9.77
CA SER A 247 -0.60 26.70 -9.19
C SER A 247 0.39 27.50 -10.04
N ASP A 248 0.07 28.78 -10.26
CA ASP A 248 0.98 29.76 -10.85
C ASP A 248 1.67 30.61 -9.77
N ALA A 249 1.31 30.46 -8.51
CA ALA A 249 1.87 31.19 -7.39
C ALA A 249 3.03 30.45 -6.73
N PRO A 250 4.06 31.14 -6.22
CA PRO A 250 5.19 30.52 -5.55
C PRO A 250 4.83 29.96 -4.16
N VAL A 251 3.63 30.27 -3.63
CA VAL A 251 3.16 29.81 -2.33
C VAL A 251 1.81 29.11 -2.46
N LEU A 252 1.79 27.81 -2.17
CA LEU A 252 0.57 27.00 -2.17
C LEU A 252 -0.31 27.35 -0.96
N LYS A 253 -1.59 27.63 -1.23
CA LYS A 253 -2.62 27.98 -0.26
C LYS A 253 -3.55 26.80 0.01
N PRO A 254 -4.41 26.85 1.05
CA PRO A 254 -5.40 25.80 1.31
C PRO A 254 -6.35 25.52 0.13
N SER A 255 -6.64 26.51 -0.71
CA SER A 255 -7.47 26.38 -1.91
C SER A 255 -6.86 25.49 -2.98
N ASP A 256 -5.53 25.38 -3.03
CA ASP A 256 -4.81 24.61 -4.04
C ASP A 256 -4.86 23.10 -3.77
N PHE A 257 -5.22 22.73 -2.55
CA PHE A 257 -5.40 21.34 -2.12
C PHE A 257 -6.88 20.96 -2.10
N VAL A 258 -7.36 20.37 -3.19
CA VAL A 258 -8.73 19.85 -3.30
C VAL A 258 -8.69 18.36 -3.08
N PHE A 259 -9.17 17.91 -1.93
CA PHE A 259 -9.33 16.49 -1.65
C PHE A 259 -10.63 16.00 -2.27
N SER A 260 -10.59 14.97 -3.08
CA SER A 260 -11.79 14.23 -3.44
C SER A 260 -12.30 13.60 -2.14
N ALA A 261 -13.51 13.96 -1.71
CA ALA A 261 -14.14 13.20 -0.66
C ALA A 261 -14.11 11.73 -1.13
N PRO A 262 -13.57 10.78 -0.32
CA PRO A 262 -13.75 9.38 -0.65
C PRO A 262 -15.25 9.22 -0.86
N ALA A 263 -15.65 8.62 -1.98
CA ALA A 263 -17.00 8.11 -2.07
C ALA A 263 -17.16 7.27 -0.79
N ARG A 264 -17.89 7.80 0.19
CA ARG A 264 -18.21 7.04 1.39
C ARG A 264 -18.93 5.80 0.86
N THR A 265 -18.20 4.74 0.63
CA THR A 265 -18.76 3.41 0.73
C THR A 265 -19.27 3.38 2.15
N LEU A 266 -20.54 3.71 2.30
CA LEU A 266 -21.26 3.40 3.52
C LEU A 266 -20.89 1.96 3.82
N PRO A 267 -20.35 1.65 5.02
CA PRO A 267 -20.18 0.27 5.38
C PRO A 267 -21.53 -0.38 5.06
N HIS A 268 -21.54 -1.45 4.30
CA HIS A 268 -22.69 -2.33 4.21
C HIS A 268 -22.88 -2.98 5.59
N THR A 269 -23.22 -2.15 6.55
CA THR A 269 -23.94 -2.60 7.73
C THR A 269 -25.30 -2.95 7.17
N GLU A 270 -25.74 -4.16 7.37
CA GLU A 270 -27.12 -4.59 7.10
C GLU A 270 -28.05 -3.72 7.96
N MET A 271 -28.26 -2.49 7.53
CA MET A 271 -29.17 -1.55 8.15
C MET A 271 -30.54 -1.82 7.55
N THR A 272 -31.50 -1.99 8.41
CA THR A 272 -32.90 -2.06 7.98
C THR A 272 -33.32 -0.73 7.32
N LEU A 273 -34.35 -0.76 6.46
CA LEU A 273 -34.91 0.46 5.86
C LEU A 273 -35.29 1.51 6.92
N ASP A 274 -35.79 1.06 8.06
CA ASP A 274 -36.17 1.93 9.18
C ASP A 274 -34.94 2.63 9.80
N GLU A 275 -33.83 1.94 9.95
CA GLU A 275 -32.57 2.52 10.47
C GLU A 275 -31.93 3.52 9.48
N MET A 276 -31.96 3.20 8.18
CA MET A 276 -31.52 4.14 7.13
C MET A 276 -32.37 5.41 7.14
N GLU A 277 -33.67 5.26 7.21
CA GLU A 277 -34.62 6.37 7.23
C GLU A 277 -34.43 7.25 8.46
N LYS A 278 -34.29 6.64 9.64
CA LYS A 278 -33.96 7.34 10.89
C LYS A 278 -32.69 8.17 10.75
N ARG A 279 -31.62 7.59 10.20
CA ARG A 279 -30.34 8.26 10.02
C ARG A 279 -30.44 9.44 9.06
N VAL A 280 -31.12 9.28 7.93
CA VAL A 280 -31.32 10.35 6.95
C VAL A 280 -32.10 11.53 7.53
N ILE A 281 -33.10 11.26 8.37
CA ILE A 281 -33.86 12.31 9.08
C ILE A 281 -32.97 13.06 10.06
N ILE A 282 -32.19 12.34 10.91
CA ILE A 282 -31.27 12.96 11.87
C ILE A 282 -30.22 13.83 11.17
N ASP A 283 -29.60 13.33 10.10
CA ASP A 283 -28.59 14.09 9.36
C ASP A 283 -29.19 15.33 8.67
N SER A 284 -30.44 15.25 8.22
CA SER A 284 -31.17 16.38 7.66
C SER A 284 -31.50 17.44 8.72
N MET A 285 -31.85 17.00 9.93
CA MET A 285 -32.11 17.90 11.07
C MET A 285 -30.82 18.64 11.49
N ARG A 286 -29.70 17.96 11.54
CA ARG A 286 -28.39 18.58 11.82
C ARG A 286 -28.00 19.62 10.76
N ARG A 287 -28.23 19.33 9.48
CA ARG A 287 -27.88 20.22 8.36
C ARG A 287 -28.73 21.47 8.24
N TYR A 288 -30.04 21.34 8.51
CA TYR A 288 -31.02 22.38 8.22
C TYR A 288 -31.65 23.01 9.50
N GLY A 289 -31.02 22.76 10.66
CA GLY A 289 -31.35 23.47 11.90
C GLY A 289 -32.82 23.33 12.33
N ASN A 290 -33.39 22.12 12.36
CA ASN A 290 -34.78 21.82 12.75
C ASN A 290 -35.86 22.52 11.91
N ASN A 291 -35.53 23.08 10.72
CA ASN A 291 -36.52 23.66 9.82
C ASN A 291 -37.32 22.57 9.09
N MET A 292 -38.42 22.11 9.71
CA MET A 292 -39.21 20.99 9.18
C MET A 292 -39.74 21.18 7.78
N SER A 293 -39.95 22.42 7.32
CA SER A 293 -40.41 22.71 5.95
C SER A 293 -39.31 22.46 4.90
N ILE A 294 -38.08 22.84 5.22
CA ILE A 294 -36.92 22.62 4.34
C ILE A 294 -36.57 21.12 4.33
N ILE A 295 -36.56 20.49 5.50
CA ILE A 295 -36.25 19.07 5.64
C ILE A 295 -37.22 18.21 4.84
N ALA A 296 -38.55 18.40 5.03
CA ALA A 296 -39.58 17.67 4.33
C ALA A 296 -39.44 17.82 2.79
N ARG A 297 -39.18 19.04 2.31
CA ARG A 297 -38.97 19.32 0.88
C ARG A 297 -37.74 18.58 0.33
N LYS A 298 -36.62 18.60 1.08
CA LYS A 298 -35.37 17.93 0.68
C LYS A 298 -35.46 16.41 0.69
N LEU A 299 -36.26 15.87 1.58
CA LEU A 299 -36.53 14.41 1.68
C LEU A 299 -37.66 13.96 0.73
N GLY A 300 -38.30 14.84 0.00
CA GLY A 300 -39.39 14.52 -0.94
C GLY A 300 -40.66 14.02 -0.26
N ILE A 301 -40.89 14.39 1.03
CA ILE A 301 -42.06 13.97 1.82
C ILE A 301 -42.84 15.18 2.35
N THR A 302 -44.09 14.93 2.80
CA THR A 302 -44.87 15.99 3.42
C THR A 302 -44.40 16.27 4.85
N ARG A 303 -44.66 17.50 5.36
CA ARG A 303 -44.34 17.83 6.74
C ARG A 303 -45.04 16.87 7.75
N GLN A 304 -46.27 16.48 7.44
CA GLN A 304 -47.02 15.58 8.29
C GLN A 304 -46.33 14.19 8.34
N THR A 305 -45.90 13.69 7.17
CA THR A 305 -45.13 12.44 7.11
C THR A 305 -43.82 12.51 7.88
N LEU A 306 -43.10 13.64 7.80
CA LEU A 306 -41.89 13.86 8.58
C LEU A 306 -42.14 13.82 10.10
N TYR A 307 -43.19 14.51 10.60
CA TYR A 307 -43.57 14.47 12.02
C TYR A 307 -43.94 13.07 12.50
N ASN A 308 -44.68 12.31 11.67
CA ASN A 308 -45.05 10.93 12.00
C ASN A 308 -43.82 10.03 12.12
N LYS A 309 -42.80 10.23 11.22
CA LYS A 309 -41.54 9.48 11.25
C LYS A 309 -40.66 9.86 12.44
N ILE A 310 -40.56 11.16 12.77
CA ILE A 310 -39.86 11.63 13.97
C ILE A 310 -40.46 10.98 15.22
N ARG A 311 -41.80 10.93 15.33
CA ARG A 311 -42.50 10.28 16.45
C ARG A 311 -42.25 8.76 16.45
N LYS A 312 -42.31 8.11 15.29
CA LYS A 312 -42.04 6.66 15.15
C LYS A 312 -40.64 6.28 15.64
N TYR A 313 -39.63 7.09 15.31
CA TYR A 313 -38.22 6.79 15.61
C TYR A 313 -37.71 7.39 16.92
N GLY A 314 -38.49 8.16 17.63
CA GLY A 314 -38.12 8.79 18.89
C GLY A 314 -36.96 9.80 18.76
N ILE A 315 -37.00 10.64 17.71
CA ILE A 315 -36.00 11.66 17.40
C ILE A 315 -36.48 13.02 17.89
#